data_fbb16117c7f4342d2665df0cdb98e367
#
_entry.id   fbb16117c7f4342d2665df0cdb98e367
#
_cell.length_a   1.000
_cell.length_b   1.000
_cell.length_c   1.000
_cell.angle_alpha   90.00
_cell.angle_beta   90.00
_cell.angle_gamma   90.00
#
_symmetry.space_group_name_H-M   'P 1'
#
loop_
_entity.id
_entity.type
_entity.pdbx_description
1 polymer ?
#
loop_
_entity_poly.entity_id
_entity_poly.type
_entity_poly.pdbx_seq_one_letter_code
_entity_poly.pdbx_strand_id
1 'polypeptide(L)'
;MSLFRPLVLLLLAGNAFAAGSGFMIGGGIESDNEDGLSASVIGGVGLAENTWLSAGVAKSSVELSRFRELETLYADIELDHFFDPIGIRIGASYWGDSDILESNDWRASIYWRVDKVMLAAEYEFRDFDFIIPSTDFLTSREIRFDADGLGASARFQLGKNMSLHLKAMQYDYSMPFRPVENRDAANLVTVSRLSLINTLVDDRASISLGIDQGDKRWEIDFTTWEGVIDRSRTNSATLRYLVPMTDKTDVEFGLGYDDSELYGDVVFFSLYLYLYGTD
;
A
#
# COMPACT_ATOMS: atom_id res chain seq x y z
N MET A 1 0.41 16.64 -19.18
CA MET A 1 -0.79 16.35 -20.01
C MET A 1 -0.85 14.86 -20.34
N SER A 2 -1.19 13.94 -19.43
CA SER A 2 -1.56 12.55 -19.78
C SER A 2 -2.15 11.71 -18.62
N LEU A 3 -2.65 12.31 -17.55
CA LEU A 3 -3.33 11.59 -16.45
C LEU A 3 -4.67 10.90 -16.84
N PHE A 4 -5.22 11.22 -18.04
CA PHE A 4 -6.49 10.65 -18.51
C PHE A 4 -6.37 9.26 -19.18
N ARG A 5 -5.17 8.81 -19.56
CA ARG A 5 -5.01 7.54 -20.29
C ARG A 5 -5.16 6.28 -19.43
N PRO A 6 -4.58 6.19 -18.21
CA PRO A 6 -4.78 5.00 -17.37
C PRO A 6 -6.21 4.89 -16.82
N LEU A 7 -6.87 6.01 -16.50
CA LEU A 7 -8.25 6.03 -16.00
C LEU A 7 -9.25 5.50 -17.05
N VAL A 8 -9.03 5.80 -18.34
CA VAL A 8 -9.85 5.31 -19.46
C VAL A 8 -9.67 3.80 -19.67
N LEU A 9 -8.48 3.24 -19.42
CA LEU A 9 -8.22 1.80 -19.54
C LEU A 9 -8.94 1.00 -18.43
N LEU A 10 -8.98 1.50 -17.20
CA LEU A 10 -9.73 0.89 -16.09
C LEU A 10 -11.25 0.92 -16.35
N LEU A 11 -11.78 2.01 -16.90
CA LEU A 11 -13.21 2.13 -17.27
C LEU A 11 -13.59 1.27 -18.48
N LEU A 12 -12.65 0.98 -19.39
CA LEU A 12 -12.89 0.10 -20.54
C LEU A 12 -12.83 -1.39 -20.16
N ALA A 13 -12.07 -1.77 -19.13
CA ALA A 13 -12.06 -3.14 -18.62
C ALA A 13 -13.40 -3.55 -18.03
N GLY A 14 -14.16 -2.62 -17.42
CA GLY A 14 -15.49 -2.88 -16.87
C GLY A 14 -16.57 -3.35 -17.87
N ASN A 15 -16.36 -3.16 -19.16
CA ASN A 15 -17.31 -3.61 -20.21
C ASN A 15 -16.93 -4.96 -20.87
N ALA A 16 -15.78 -5.55 -20.54
CA ALA A 16 -15.29 -6.76 -21.20
C ALA A 16 -15.56 -8.05 -20.41
N PHE A 17 -16.01 -7.96 -19.16
CA PHE A 17 -16.14 -9.09 -18.25
C PHE A 17 -17.61 -9.29 -17.81
N ALA A 18 -18.47 -9.64 -18.75
CA ALA A 18 -19.82 -10.07 -18.45
C ALA A 18 -19.89 -11.59 -18.40
N ALA A 19 -19.87 -12.16 -17.23
CA ALA A 19 -20.53 -13.44 -16.90
C ALA A 19 -20.34 -13.75 -15.40
N GLY A 20 -21.25 -13.26 -14.54
CA GLY A 20 -21.47 -13.85 -13.20
C GLY A 20 -20.44 -13.52 -12.11
N SER A 21 -19.64 -12.50 -12.28
CA SER A 21 -18.60 -12.10 -11.33
C SER A 21 -18.80 -10.65 -10.87
N GLY A 22 -18.92 -10.45 -9.55
CA GLY A 22 -19.02 -9.11 -8.96
C GLY A 22 -17.79 -8.26 -9.26
N PHE A 23 -17.95 -6.94 -9.25
CA PHE A 23 -16.86 -5.99 -9.32
C PHE A 23 -16.95 -4.96 -8.20
N MET A 24 -15.82 -4.35 -7.87
CA MET A 24 -15.70 -3.22 -6.96
C MET A 24 -14.83 -2.15 -7.62
N ILE A 25 -15.23 -0.89 -7.50
CA ILE A 25 -14.40 0.26 -7.84
C ILE A 25 -14.45 1.20 -6.64
N GLY A 26 -13.29 1.65 -6.17
CA GLY A 26 -13.18 2.63 -5.11
C GLY A 26 -12.29 3.79 -5.51
N GLY A 27 -12.52 4.95 -4.92
CA GLY A 27 -11.64 6.10 -5.06
C GLY A 27 -11.65 6.90 -3.77
N GLY A 28 -10.53 7.51 -3.45
CA GLY A 28 -10.40 8.25 -2.20
C GLY A 28 -9.31 9.28 -2.22
N ILE A 29 -9.35 10.08 -1.19
CA ILE A 29 -8.33 11.10 -0.88
C ILE A 29 -7.86 10.92 0.56
N GLU A 30 -6.61 11.23 0.79
CA GLU A 30 -6.00 11.28 2.12
C GLU A 30 -5.17 12.55 2.25
N SER A 31 -5.21 13.17 3.42
CA SER A 31 -4.45 14.38 3.73
C SER A 31 -3.92 14.29 5.15
N ASP A 32 -2.77 14.86 5.39
CA ASP A 32 -2.15 14.93 6.71
C ASP A 32 -1.93 16.38 7.18
N ASN A 33 -1.45 16.53 8.42
CA ASN A 33 -1.17 17.83 9.03
C ASN A 33 0.20 18.44 8.61
N GLU A 34 0.90 17.81 7.66
CA GLU A 34 2.20 18.25 7.14
C GLU A 34 2.12 18.54 5.62
N ASP A 35 0.95 19.00 5.18
CA ASP A 35 0.66 19.37 3.79
C ASP A 35 0.77 18.20 2.79
N GLY A 36 0.71 16.96 3.27
CA GLY A 36 0.61 15.77 2.44
C GLY A 36 -0.79 15.58 1.87
N LEU A 37 -0.89 15.29 0.59
CA LEU A 37 -2.14 14.96 -0.11
C LEU A 37 -1.94 13.74 -1.00
N SER A 38 -2.85 12.79 -0.89
CA SER A 38 -2.91 11.63 -1.78
C SER A 38 -4.31 11.46 -2.38
N ALA A 39 -4.35 11.01 -3.61
CA ALA A 39 -5.58 10.58 -4.28
C ALA A 39 -5.35 9.20 -4.90
N SER A 40 -6.33 8.30 -4.73
CA SER A 40 -6.23 6.94 -5.22
C SER A 40 -7.51 6.46 -5.89
N VAL A 41 -7.34 5.50 -6.80
CA VAL A 41 -8.41 4.71 -7.41
C VAL A 41 -8.01 3.25 -7.35
N ILE A 42 -8.90 2.42 -6.84
CA ILE A 42 -8.73 0.97 -6.76
C ILE A 42 -9.89 0.27 -7.46
N GLY A 43 -9.66 -0.92 -7.96
CA GLY A 43 -10.70 -1.72 -8.58
C GLY A 43 -10.41 -3.20 -8.44
N GLY A 44 -11.47 -4.00 -8.48
CA GLY A 44 -11.36 -5.44 -8.48
C GLY A 44 -12.51 -6.08 -9.21
N VAL A 45 -12.26 -7.23 -9.81
CA VAL A 45 -13.24 -8.02 -10.56
C VAL A 45 -13.01 -9.51 -10.35
N GLY A 46 -14.09 -10.22 -10.08
CA GLY A 46 -14.08 -11.68 -10.10
C GLY A 46 -14.00 -12.19 -11.54
N LEU A 47 -12.93 -12.86 -11.90
CA LEU A 47 -12.75 -13.47 -13.24
C LEU A 47 -13.43 -14.83 -13.34
N ALA A 48 -13.54 -15.54 -12.21
CA ALA A 48 -14.22 -16.82 -12.05
C ALA A 48 -14.63 -16.97 -10.58
N GLU A 49 -15.36 -18.04 -10.22
CA GLU A 49 -15.86 -18.30 -8.87
C GLU A 49 -14.79 -18.16 -7.77
N ASN A 50 -13.56 -18.60 -8.07
CA ASN A 50 -12.44 -18.60 -7.11
C ASN A 50 -11.25 -17.77 -7.59
N THR A 51 -11.44 -16.85 -8.54
CA THR A 51 -10.37 -16.03 -9.12
C THR A 51 -10.76 -14.57 -9.08
N TRP A 52 -9.92 -13.77 -8.46
CA TRP A 52 -10.10 -12.33 -8.32
C TRP A 52 -8.89 -11.58 -8.87
N LEU A 53 -9.13 -10.55 -9.67
CA LEU A 53 -8.12 -9.61 -10.15
C LEU A 53 -8.39 -8.24 -9.53
N SER A 54 -7.38 -7.66 -8.93
CA SER A 54 -7.42 -6.28 -8.41
C SER A 54 -6.32 -5.43 -9.02
N ALA A 55 -6.56 -4.12 -9.08
CA ALA A 55 -5.58 -3.13 -9.49
C ALA A 55 -5.83 -1.80 -8.78
N GLY A 56 -4.78 -1.03 -8.60
CA GLY A 56 -4.84 0.28 -7.96
C GLY A 56 -3.87 1.27 -8.59
N VAL A 57 -4.19 2.55 -8.47
CA VAL A 57 -3.28 3.66 -8.77
C VAL A 57 -3.48 4.74 -7.73
N ALA A 58 -2.39 5.34 -7.29
CA ALA A 58 -2.42 6.49 -6.39
C ALA A 58 -1.38 7.51 -6.81
N LYS A 59 -1.67 8.77 -6.55
CA LYS A 59 -0.70 9.87 -6.66
C LYS A 59 -0.70 10.60 -5.34
N SER A 60 0.50 10.83 -4.80
CA SER A 60 0.68 11.65 -3.61
C SER A 60 1.62 12.80 -3.88
N SER A 61 1.43 13.92 -3.18
CA SER A 61 2.31 15.07 -3.19
C SER A 61 2.57 15.55 -1.77
N VAL A 62 3.81 16.01 -1.54
CA VAL A 62 4.24 16.59 -0.27
C VAL A 62 5.15 17.79 -0.55
N GLU A 63 4.88 18.91 0.11
CA GLU A 63 5.79 20.06 0.06
C GLU A 63 7.04 19.84 0.93
N LEU A 64 8.22 19.68 0.28
CA LEU A 64 9.52 19.53 0.96
C LEU A 64 10.08 20.87 1.47
N SER A 65 9.80 21.92 0.74
CA SER A 65 10.18 23.28 1.06
C SER A 65 9.36 24.23 0.19
N ARG A 66 9.45 25.56 0.42
CA ARG A 66 8.77 26.58 -0.40
C ARG A 66 9.02 26.51 -1.90
N PHE A 67 9.95 25.67 -2.36
CA PHE A 67 10.39 25.59 -3.76
C PHE A 67 10.46 24.17 -4.30
N ARG A 68 10.10 23.14 -3.53
CA ARG A 68 10.22 21.74 -3.95
C ARG A 68 9.05 20.94 -3.44
N GLU A 69 8.28 20.42 -4.36
CA GLU A 69 7.23 19.44 -4.16
C GLU A 69 7.75 18.07 -4.61
N LEU A 70 7.51 17.04 -3.82
CA LEU A 70 7.75 15.66 -4.21
C LEU A 70 6.42 15.06 -4.65
N GLU A 71 6.36 14.56 -5.88
CA GLU A 71 5.22 13.85 -6.41
C GLU A 71 5.56 12.37 -6.56
N THR A 72 4.80 11.48 -5.92
CA THR A 72 4.98 10.04 -6.09
C THR A 72 3.78 9.41 -6.76
N LEU A 73 4.06 8.45 -7.64
CA LEU A 73 3.07 7.60 -8.28
C LEU A 73 3.16 6.19 -7.70
N TYR A 74 2.01 5.62 -7.39
CA TYR A 74 1.86 4.20 -7.05
C TYR A 74 0.93 3.54 -8.05
N ALA A 75 1.26 2.33 -8.49
CA ALA A 75 0.37 1.48 -9.29
C ALA A 75 0.57 0.03 -8.88
N ASP A 76 -0.51 -0.73 -8.78
CA ASP A 76 -0.44 -2.16 -8.47
C ASP A 76 -1.44 -2.98 -9.26
N ILE A 77 -1.15 -4.27 -9.38
CA ILE A 77 -2.03 -5.30 -9.91
C ILE A 77 -1.81 -6.60 -9.12
N GLU A 78 -2.88 -7.31 -8.79
CA GLU A 78 -2.82 -8.57 -8.06
C GLU A 78 -3.86 -9.56 -8.58
N LEU A 79 -3.46 -10.81 -8.76
CA LEU A 79 -4.32 -11.95 -9.07
C LEU A 79 -4.34 -12.89 -7.87
N ASP A 80 -5.53 -13.21 -7.38
CA ASP A 80 -5.79 -14.19 -6.31
C ASP A 80 -6.59 -15.37 -6.86
N HIS A 81 -6.12 -16.59 -6.63
CA HIS A 81 -6.82 -17.80 -7.03
C HIS A 81 -6.85 -18.83 -5.87
N PHE A 82 -8.02 -19.36 -5.57
CA PHE A 82 -8.25 -20.31 -4.48
C PHE A 82 -8.62 -21.70 -5.00
N PHE A 83 -7.85 -22.72 -4.59
CA PHE A 83 -7.99 -24.13 -4.99
C PHE A 83 -8.62 -25.04 -3.92
N ASP A 84 -9.15 -24.51 -2.81
CA ASP A 84 -9.65 -25.21 -1.65
C ASP A 84 -8.81 -26.47 -1.23
N PRO A 85 -8.09 -26.42 -0.10
CA PRO A 85 -8.03 -25.33 0.90
C PRO A 85 -6.85 -24.37 0.69
N ILE A 86 -6.14 -24.45 -0.43
CA ILE A 86 -4.94 -23.67 -0.73
C ILE A 86 -5.29 -22.54 -1.71
N GLY A 87 -4.72 -21.36 -1.52
CA GLY A 87 -4.78 -20.28 -2.51
C GLY A 87 -3.41 -19.75 -2.83
N ILE A 88 -3.29 -19.11 -3.98
CA ILE A 88 -2.09 -18.45 -4.48
C ILE A 88 -2.45 -17.02 -4.87
N ARG A 89 -1.61 -16.07 -4.46
CA ARG A 89 -1.72 -14.68 -4.82
C ARG A 89 -0.41 -14.22 -5.47
N ILE A 90 -0.51 -13.51 -6.57
CA ILE A 90 0.64 -12.99 -7.32
C ILE A 90 0.33 -11.54 -7.66
N GLY A 91 1.27 -10.65 -7.43
CA GLY A 91 1.09 -9.24 -7.73
C GLY A 91 2.38 -8.56 -8.18
N ALA A 92 2.20 -7.40 -8.78
CA ALA A 92 3.27 -6.49 -9.12
C ALA A 92 2.85 -5.08 -8.75
N SER A 93 3.79 -4.26 -8.31
CA SER A 93 3.57 -2.85 -8.06
C SER A 93 4.76 -2.00 -8.51
N TYR A 94 4.45 -0.77 -8.87
CA TYR A 94 5.40 0.30 -9.10
C TYR A 94 5.13 1.39 -8.07
N TRP A 95 6.20 1.94 -7.54
CA TRP A 95 6.13 3.11 -6.69
C TRP A 95 7.32 4.01 -6.97
N GLY A 96 7.11 5.33 -6.98
CA GLY A 96 8.22 6.24 -6.93
C GLY A 96 7.99 7.60 -7.59
N ASP A 97 9.06 8.37 -7.53
CA ASP A 97 9.33 9.57 -8.31
C ASP A 97 10.55 9.25 -9.18
N SER A 98 10.36 9.23 -10.49
CA SER A 98 11.41 8.84 -11.47
C SER A 98 12.67 9.73 -11.43
N ASP A 99 12.60 10.88 -10.78
CA ASP A 99 13.73 11.81 -10.65
C ASP A 99 14.56 11.58 -9.36
N ILE A 100 14.06 10.72 -8.44
CA ILE A 100 14.65 10.53 -7.10
C ILE A 100 14.82 9.07 -6.75
N LEU A 101 13.70 8.35 -6.61
CA LEU A 101 13.66 6.96 -6.18
C LEU A 101 12.42 6.28 -6.74
N GLU A 102 12.60 5.17 -7.39
CA GLU A 102 11.51 4.30 -7.83
C GLU A 102 11.76 2.85 -7.43
N SER A 103 10.69 2.09 -7.30
CA SER A 103 10.70 0.68 -6.98
C SER A 103 9.74 -0.10 -7.87
N ASN A 104 10.19 -1.23 -8.38
CA ASN A 104 9.36 -2.22 -9.04
C ASN A 104 9.31 -3.47 -8.16
N ASP A 105 8.13 -3.79 -7.64
CA ASP A 105 7.97 -4.84 -6.66
C ASP A 105 7.17 -6.00 -7.26
N TRP A 106 7.60 -7.24 -6.95
CA TRP A 106 6.89 -8.47 -7.28
C TRP A 106 6.51 -9.19 -6.00
N ARG A 107 5.25 -9.57 -5.86
CA ARG A 107 4.73 -10.23 -4.66
C ARG A 107 4.15 -11.59 -5.01
N ALA A 108 4.41 -12.56 -4.14
CA ALA A 108 3.79 -13.87 -4.21
C ALA A 108 3.40 -14.33 -2.81
N SER A 109 2.25 -14.95 -2.67
CA SER A 109 1.88 -15.62 -1.43
C SER A 109 1.19 -16.94 -1.72
N ILE A 110 1.43 -17.91 -0.85
CA ILE A 110 0.65 -19.12 -0.75
C ILE A 110 -0.09 -19.14 0.58
N TYR A 111 -1.38 -19.38 0.57
CA TYR A 111 -2.17 -19.40 1.78
C TYR A 111 -3.00 -20.67 1.90
N TRP A 112 -3.22 -21.08 3.13
CA TRP A 112 -4.11 -22.17 3.53
C TRP A 112 -5.29 -21.57 4.29
N ARG A 113 -6.52 -21.90 3.86
CA ARG A 113 -7.74 -21.38 4.45
C ARG A 113 -8.70 -22.52 4.78
N VAL A 114 -9.03 -22.66 6.06
CA VAL A 114 -10.01 -23.62 6.57
C VAL A 114 -10.89 -22.93 7.60
N ASP A 115 -12.20 -23.03 7.42
CA ASP A 115 -13.21 -22.43 8.29
C ASP A 115 -12.93 -20.94 8.60
N LYS A 116 -12.46 -20.70 9.83
CA LYS A 116 -12.26 -19.36 10.41
C LYS A 116 -10.79 -18.91 10.43
N VAL A 117 -9.91 -19.68 9.84
CA VAL A 117 -8.47 -19.45 9.89
C VAL A 117 -7.90 -19.42 8.47
N MET A 118 -7.09 -18.42 8.19
CA MET A 118 -6.23 -18.35 7.01
C MET A 118 -4.80 -18.09 7.48
N LEU A 119 -3.87 -18.90 6.99
CA LEU A 119 -2.43 -18.72 7.22
C LEU A 119 -1.75 -18.56 5.87
N ALA A 120 -0.83 -17.61 5.75
CA ALA A 120 -0.08 -17.39 4.52
C ALA A 120 1.42 -17.27 4.77
N ALA A 121 2.21 -17.77 3.83
CA ALA A 121 3.60 -17.40 3.63
C ALA A 121 3.67 -16.39 2.49
N GLU A 122 4.47 -15.34 2.66
CA GLU A 122 4.56 -14.22 1.75
C GLU A 122 6.01 -14.00 1.31
N TYR A 123 6.19 -13.67 0.06
CA TYR A 123 7.46 -13.29 -0.53
C TYR A 123 7.27 -12.01 -1.35
N GLU A 124 8.23 -11.11 -1.25
CA GLU A 124 8.28 -9.86 -2.01
C GLU A 124 9.71 -9.64 -2.50
N PHE A 125 9.85 -9.40 -3.80
CA PHE A 125 11.10 -8.95 -4.41
C PHE A 125 10.92 -7.50 -4.82
N ARG A 126 11.87 -6.63 -4.45
CA ARG A 126 11.84 -5.20 -4.71
C ARG A 126 13.10 -4.79 -5.44
N ASP A 127 12.95 -4.11 -6.57
CA ASP A 127 14.04 -3.59 -7.39
C ASP A 127 13.98 -2.06 -7.39
N PHE A 128 15.05 -1.43 -6.90
CA PHE A 128 15.12 0.00 -6.66
C PHE A 128 16.10 0.69 -7.60
N ASP A 129 15.65 1.79 -8.18
CA ASP A 129 16.49 2.77 -8.87
C ASP A 129 16.51 4.08 -8.06
N PHE A 130 17.68 4.44 -7.53
CA PHE A 130 17.89 5.68 -6.77
C PHE A 130 18.80 6.64 -7.51
N ILE A 131 18.31 7.85 -7.78
CA ILE A 131 19.01 8.89 -8.51
C ILE A 131 19.54 9.94 -7.54
N ILE A 132 20.87 10.04 -7.45
CA ILE A 132 21.52 11.14 -6.77
C ILE A 132 21.57 12.32 -7.73
N PRO A 133 20.88 13.44 -7.47
CA PRO A 133 20.87 14.58 -8.37
C PRO A 133 22.26 15.20 -8.51
N SER A 134 22.55 15.74 -9.70
CA SER A 134 23.80 16.48 -9.93
C SER A 134 23.85 17.76 -9.09
N THR A 135 25.01 18.03 -8.52
CA THR A 135 25.34 19.32 -7.89
C THR A 135 26.44 19.97 -8.69
N ASP A 136 26.79 21.24 -8.38
CA ASP A 136 27.89 21.99 -9.05
C ASP A 136 29.23 21.21 -9.02
N PHE A 137 29.38 20.22 -8.16
CA PHE A 137 30.60 19.45 -7.94
C PHE A 137 30.47 17.95 -8.22
N LEU A 138 29.25 17.42 -8.44
CA LEU A 138 28.99 16.01 -8.66
C LEU A 138 28.08 15.81 -9.87
N THR A 139 28.46 14.89 -10.74
CA THR A 139 27.57 14.40 -11.82
C THR A 139 26.47 13.55 -11.24
N SER A 140 25.27 13.60 -11.82
CA SER A 140 24.17 12.69 -11.48
C SER A 140 24.65 11.23 -11.49
N ARG A 141 24.26 10.48 -10.47
CA ARG A 141 24.61 9.06 -10.35
C ARG A 141 23.36 8.26 -10.01
N GLU A 142 23.14 7.21 -10.76
CA GLU A 142 22.12 6.20 -10.51
C GLU A 142 22.72 5.05 -9.67
N ILE A 143 22.01 4.63 -8.64
CA ILE A 143 22.36 3.49 -7.79
C ILE A 143 21.21 2.51 -7.85
N ARG A 144 21.49 1.27 -8.26
CA ARG A 144 20.53 0.16 -8.29
C ARG A 144 20.82 -0.82 -7.18
N PHE A 145 19.79 -1.27 -6.54
CA PHE A 145 19.83 -2.31 -5.51
C PHE A 145 18.47 -3.00 -5.40
N ASP A 146 18.48 -4.19 -4.84
CA ASP A 146 17.29 -5.01 -4.65
C ASP A 146 17.12 -5.43 -3.19
N ALA A 147 15.93 -5.90 -2.86
CA ALA A 147 15.60 -6.48 -1.57
C ALA A 147 14.69 -7.70 -1.73
N ASP A 148 14.98 -8.73 -0.96
CA ASP A 148 14.16 -9.91 -0.78
C ASP A 148 13.39 -9.81 0.54
N GLY A 149 12.05 -9.82 0.48
CA GLY A 149 11.15 -9.81 1.62
C GLY A 149 10.57 -11.18 1.89
N LEU A 150 10.68 -11.68 3.10
CA LEU A 150 10.01 -12.90 3.57
C LEU A 150 9.07 -12.57 4.71
N GLY A 151 7.88 -13.15 4.68
CA GLY A 151 6.87 -12.88 5.69
C GLY A 151 5.85 -13.96 5.88
N ALA A 152 5.01 -13.71 6.86
CA ALA A 152 3.85 -14.55 7.15
C ALA A 152 2.67 -13.68 7.57
N SER A 153 1.47 -14.17 7.27
CA SER A 153 0.24 -13.57 7.80
C SER A 153 -0.73 -14.62 8.30
N ALA A 154 -1.59 -14.20 9.22
CA ALA A 154 -2.66 -15.03 9.78
C ALA A 154 -3.92 -14.20 9.91
N ARG A 155 -5.06 -14.74 9.47
CA ARG A 155 -6.38 -14.13 9.66
C ARG A 155 -7.27 -15.09 10.42
N PHE A 156 -7.95 -14.56 11.43
CA PHE A 156 -8.86 -15.30 12.30
C PHE A 156 -10.24 -14.65 12.30
N GLN A 157 -11.29 -15.42 12.08
CA GLN A 157 -12.65 -14.96 12.32
C GLN A 157 -13.01 -15.25 13.79
N LEU A 158 -13.04 -14.21 14.62
CA LEU A 158 -13.32 -14.27 16.06
C LEU A 158 -14.84 -14.18 16.31
N GLY A 159 -15.58 -15.26 16.07
CA GLY A 159 -17.03 -15.25 16.17
C GLY A 159 -17.71 -14.84 14.86
N LYS A 160 -18.88 -14.17 14.94
CA LYS A 160 -19.66 -13.78 13.75
C LYS A 160 -19.28 -12.42 13.19
N ASN A 161 -18.84 -11.53 14.07
CA ASN A 161 -18.75 -10.09 13.77
C ASN A 161 -17.36 -9.53 14.02
N MET A 162 -16.35 -10.35 14.28
CA MET A 162 -15.00 -9.85 14.55
C MET A 162 -13.98 -10.65 13.72
N SER A 163 -13.00 -9.95 13.19
CA SER A 163 -11.86 -10.54 12.50
C SER A 163 -10.56 -9.96 13.02
N LEU A 164 -9.54 -10.78 13.15
CA LEU A 164 -8.18 -10.40 13.51
C LEU A 164 -7.26 -10.77 12.36
N HIS A 165 -6.42 -9.84 11.94
CA HIS A 165 -5.37 -10.07 10.94
C HIS A 165 -4.03 -9.68 11.54
N LEU A 166 -3.05 -10.56 11.39
CA LEU A 166 -1.67 -10.38 11.80
C LEU A 166 -0.79 -10.54 10.57
N LYS A 167 0.22 -9.69 10.41
CA LYS A 167 1.21 -9.81 9.33
C LYS A 167 2.57 -9.36 9.83
N ALA A 168 3.63 -10.05 9.41
CA ALA A 168 5.00 -9.65 9.62
C ALA A 168 5.83 -9.93 8.36
N MET A 169 6.74 -9.02 8.03
CA MET A 169 7.67 -9.09 6.91
C MET A 169 9.05 -8.66 7.38
N GLN A 170 10.09 -9.26 6.82
CA GLN A 170 11.48 -8.86 7.01
C GLN A 170 12.16 -8.82 5.64
N TYR A 171 13.01 -7.81 5.41
CA TYR A 171 13.69 -7.59 4.13
C TYR A 171 15.19 -7.72 4.29
N ASP A 172 15.82 -8.31 3.28
CA ASP A 172 17.27 -8.40 3.14
C ASP A 172 17.70 -7.69 1.85
N TYR A 173 18.55 -6.68 1.99
CA TYR A 173 18.96 -5.81 0.89
C TYR A 173 20.31 -6.25 0.33
N SER A 174 20.44 -6.28 -0.99
CA SER A 174 21.68 -6.64 -1.69
C SER A 174 22.82 -5.65 -1.44
N MET A 175 22.51 -4.44 -0.96
CA MET A 175 23.48 -3.40 -0.62
C MET A 175 23.41 -3.02 0.86
N PRO A 176 24.54 -3.04 1.61
CA PRO A 176 24.52 -2.55 2.97
C PRO A 176 24.32 -1.03 2.97
N PHE A 177 23.21 -0.55 3.52
CA PHE A 177 22.99 0.87 3.77
C PHE A 177 23.90 1.30 4.93
N ARG A 178 25.02 1.93 4.59
CA ARG A 178 25.75 2.72 5.58
C ARG A 178 25.13 4.11 5.61
N PRO A 179 24.92 4.73 6.78
CA PRO A 179 24.53 6.12 6.85
C PRO A 179 25.59 6.93 6.07
N VAL A 180 25.25 7.30 4.86
CA VAL A 180 26.06 8.24 4.11
C VAL A 180 25.79 9.56 4.80
N GLU A 181 26.85 10.28 5.20
CA GLU A 181 26.80 11.61 5.84
C GLU A 181 26.16 12.68 4.92
N ASN A 182 25.35 12.27 3.98
CA ASN A 182 24.65 13.16 3.06
C ASN A 182 23.22 13.37 3.60
N ARG A 183 23.06 14.47 4.35
CA ARG A 183 21.79 14.95 4.90
C ARG A 183 20.67 15.06 3.84
N ASP A 184 21.04 15.33 2.59
CA ASP A 184 20.04 15.54 1.53
C ASP A 184 19.40 14.21 1.08
N ALA A 185 20.15 13.12 1.04
CA ALA A 185 19.60 11.78 0.76
C ALA A 185 18.70 11.30 1.91
N ALA A 186 19.11 11.53 3.15
CA ALA A 186 18.29 11.21 4.32
C ALA A 186 17.00 12.06 4.36
N ASN A 187 17.07 13.33 4.01
CA ASN A 187 15.90 14.21 3.94
C ASN A 187 14.93 13.82 2.82
N LEU A 188 15.41 13.28 1.70
CA LEU A 188 14.56 12.84 0.59
C LEU A 188 13.75 11.58 0.95
N VAL A 189 14.34 10.68 1.71
CA VAL A 189 13.65 9.47 2.21
C VAL A 189 12.61 9.82 3.30
N THR A 190 12.83 10.90 4.04
CA THR A 190 11.98 11.34 5.15
C THR A 190 10.66 11.99 4.74
N VAL A 191 10.49 12.37 3.50
CA VAL A 191 9.51 13.40 3.15
C VAL A 191 8.18 12.87 2.62
N SER A 192 8.11 11.65 2.17
CA SER A 192 6.84 11.10 1.67
C SER A 192 6.31 10.02 2.60
N ARG A 193 5.44 10.40 3.52
CA ARG A 193 4.90 9.50 4.56
C ARG A 193 4.05 8.38 4.03
N LEU A 194 3.21 8.65 3.05
CA LEU A 194 2.33 7.65 2.41
C LEU A 194 3.13 6.64 1.58
N SER A 195 4.26 7.04 1.06
CA SER A 195 5.15 6.20 0.25
C SER A 195 6.26 5.54 1.07
N LEU A 196 6.65 6.11 2.23
CA LEU A 196 7.70 5.56 3.10
C LEU A 196 7.34 4.20 3.70
N ILE A 197 6.07 3.92 3.99
CA ILE A 197 5.64 2.61 4.48
C ILE A 197 6.06 1.48 3.54
N ASN A 198 6.17 1.77 2.24
CA ASN A 198 6.49 0.81 1.21
C ASN A 198 7.94 0.90 0.71
N THR A 199 8.76 1.83 1.23
CA THR A 199 10.14 2.04 0.79
C THR A 199 11.13 1.70 1.88
N LEU A 200 12.25 1.10 1.55
CA LEU A 200 13.46 0.94 2.37
C LEU A 200 13.20 0.53 3.85
N VAL A 201 12.28 -0.39 4.06
CA VAL A 201 11.89 -0.94 5.36
C VAL A 201 12.73 -2.19 5.65
N ASP A 202 13.34 -2.30 6.83
CA ASP A 202 14.08 -3.49 7.29
C ASP A 202 13.11 -4.58 7.80
N ASP A 203 12.20 -4.19 8.68
CA ASP A 203 11.14 -5.05 9.17
C ASP A 203 9.80 -4.29 9.29
N ARG A 204 8.70 -5.02 9.18
CA ARG A 204 7.35 -4.48 9.37
C ARG A 204 6.45 -5.52 9.99
N ALA A 205 5.66 -5.10 10.98
CA ALA A 205 4.62 -5.92 11.58
C ALA A 205 3.32 -5.12 11.69
N SER A 206 2.20 -5.78 11.48
CA SER A 206 0.87 -5.17 11.63
C SER A 206 -0.12 -6.11 12.30
N ILE A 207 -1.10 -5.48 12.97
CA ILE A 207 -2.26 -6.12 13.54
C ILE A 207 -3.49 -5.30 13.16
N SER A 208 -4.52 -5.94 12.63
CA SER A 208 -5.79 -5.31 12.27
C SER A 208 -6.93 -6.04 12.96
N LEU A 209 -7.85 -5.27 13.56
CA LEU A 209 -9.06 -5.75 14.19
C LEU A 209 -10.28 -5.19 13.46
N GLY A 210 -11.03 -6.04 12.78
CA GLY A 210 -12.30 -5.70 12.14
C GLY A 210 -13.48 -6.05 13.03
N ILE A 211 -14.46 -5.14 13.15
CA ILE A 211 -15.69 -5.31 13.93
C ILE A 211 -16.88 -4.93 13.06
N ASP A 212 -17.73 -5.92 12.73
CA ASP A 212 -18.95 -5.72 11.96
C ASP A 212 -20.11 -5.40 12.90
N GLN A 213 -20.81 -4.32 12.65
CA GLN A 213 -21.98 -3.87 13.40
C GLN A 213 -23.18 -3.69 12.45
N GLY A 214 -23.90 -4.77 12.20
CA GLY A 214 -24.92 -4.81 11.17
C GLY A 214 -24.27 -4.73 9.78
N ASP A 215 -24.60 -3.68 9.05
CA ASP A 215 -24.07 -3.34 7.73
C ASP A 215 -22.84 -2.40 7.76
N LYS A 216 -22.42 -1.99 8.95
CA LYS A 216 -21.28 -1.09 9.18
C LYS A 216 -20.07 -1.88 9.66
N ARG A 217 -18.88 -1.36 9.36
CA ARG A 217 -17.62 -1.98 9.79
C ARG A 217 -16.68 -0.96 10.40
N TRP A 218 -16.15 -1.29 11.55
CA TRP A 218 -15.00 -0.64 12.15
C TRP A 218 -13.75 -1.46 11.88
N GLU A 219 -12.65 -0.80 11.59
CA GLU A 219 -11.35 -1.45 11.49
C GLU A 219 -10.30 -0.61 12.23
N ILE A 220 -9.54 -1.27 13.10
CA ILE A 220 -8.46 -0.67 13.87
C ILE A 220 -7.19 -1.37 13.46
N ASP A 221 -6.23 -0.61 12.96
CA ASP A 221 -4.94 -1.10 12.49
C ASP A 221 -3.83 -0.51 13.34
N PHE A 222 -2.87 -1.35 13.70
CA PHE A 222 -1.60 -0.95 14.26
C PHE A 222 -0.50 -1.53 13.39
N THR A 223 0.43 -0.69 12.97
CA THR A 223 1.60 -1.09 12.19
C THR A 223 2.85 -0.51 12.81
N THR A 224 3.92 -1.28 12.88
CA THR A 224 5.24 -0.81 13.25
C THR A 224 6.22 -1.23 12.17
N TRP A 225 7.19 -0.36 11.87
CA TRP A 225 8.27 -0.69 10.93
C TRP A 225 9.56 0.02 11.35
N GLU A 226 10.67 -0.55 10.92
CA GLU A 226 12.01 0.00 11.08
C GLU A 226 12.60 0.34 9.72
N GLY A 227 13.14 1.55 9.55
CA GLY A 227 13.83 1.97 8.34
C GLY A 227 15.21 1.34 8.23
N VAL A 228 15.61 0.88 7.04
CA VAL A 228 16.92 0.24 6.84
C VAL A 228 18.08 1.23 6.89
N ILE A 229 17.85 2.51 6.56
CA ILE A 229 18.91 3.53 6.45
C ILE A 229 19.35 4.05 7.82
N ASP A 230 18.41 4.44 8.64
CA ASP A 230 18.63 5.18 9.89
C ASP A 230 18.23 4.41 11.13
N ARG A 231 17.63 3.22 10.94
CA ARG A 231 17.12 2.35 12.01
C ARG A 231 16.03 3.03 12.86
N SER A 232 15.45 4.12 12.35
CA SER A 232 14.33 4.78 13.01
C SER A 232 13.10 3.88 12.98
N ARG A 233 12.36 3.88 14.08
CA ARG A 233 11.11 3.15 14.20
C ARG A 233 9.93 4.09 14.06
N THR A 234 8.93 3.65 13.32
CA THR A 234 7.64 4.33 13.21
C THR A 234 6.54 3.39 13.68
N ASN A 235 5.62 3.93 14.46
CA ASN A 235 4.42 3.25 14.91
C ASN A 235 3.22 4.00 14.35
N SER A 236 2.31 3.29 13.69
CA SER A 236 1.10 3.81 13.09
C SER A 236 -0.12 3.20 13.74
N ALA A 237 -1.15 4.02 14.00
CA ALA A 237 -2.46 3.57 14.42
C ALA A 237 -3.51 4.20 13.53
N THR A 238 -4.40 3.40 12.94
CA THR A 238 -5.48 3.88 12.06
C THR A 238 -6.81 3.33 12.52
N LEU A 239 -7.82 4.19 12.56
CA LEU A 239 -9.22 3.84 12.76
C LEU A 239 -9.98 4.12 11.47
N ARG A 240 -10.63 3.09 10.90
CA ARG A 240 -11.48 3.21 9.72
C ARG A 240 -12.92 2.85 10.05
N TYR A 241 -13.85 3.57 9.45
CA TYR A 241 -15.28 3.35 9.61
C TYR A 241 -15.96 3.32 8.26
N LEU A 242 -16.44 2.14 7.85
CA LEU A 242 -17.17 1.89 6.62
C LEU A 242 -18.67 1.92 6.88
N VAL A 243 -19.38 2.68 6.07
CA VAL A 243 -20.84 2.86 6.15
C VAL A 243 -21.47 2.67 4.78
N PRO A 244 -22.46 1.79 4.62
CA PRO A 244 -23.22 1.71 3.39
C PRO A 244 -24.08 2.95 3.21
N MET A 245 -24.00 3.55 2.03
CA MET A 245 -24.85 4.68 1.61
C MET A 245 -26.05 4.18 0.81
N THR A 246 -25.86 3.14 0.02
CA THR A 246 -26.88 2.44 -0.75
C THR A 246 -26.52 0.96 -0.82
N ASP A 247 -27.39 0.13 -1.43
CA ASP A 247 -27.10 -1.31 -1.66
C ASP A 247 -25.86 -1.57 -2.53
N LYS A 248 -25.31 -0.53 -3.19
CA LYS A 248 -24.18 -0.64 -4.12
C LYS A 248 -23.07 0.36 -3.84
N THR A 249 -23.15 1.10 -2.74
CA THR A 249 -22.22 2.21 -2.48
C THR A 249 -21.91 2.29 -1.00
N ASP A 250 -20.63 2.23 -0.66
CA ASP A 250 -20.12 2.44 0.69
C ASP A 250 -19.22 3.66 0.76
N VAL A 251 -19.18 4.31 1.92
CA VAL A 251 -18.23 5.38 2.24
C VAL A 251 -17.39 4.93 3.43
N GLU A 252 -16.08 5.13 3.34
CA GLU A 252 -15.15 4.89 4.42
C GLU A 252 -14.49 6.20 4.88
N PHE A 253 -14.48 6.40 6.18
CA PHE A 253 -13.77 7.47 6.85
C PHE A 253 -12.59 6.86 7.60
N GLY A 254 -11.41 7.43 7.43
CA GLY A 254 -10.21 7.03 8.15
C GLY A 254 -9.63 8.18 8.97
N LEU A 255 -9.08 7.85 10.11
CA LEU A 255 -8.29 8.74 10.94
C LEU A 255 -7.07 7.96 11.40
N GLY A 256 -5.88 8.49 11.19
CA GLY A 256 -4.64 7.85 11.57
C GLY A 256 -3.68 8.77 12.30
N TYR A 257 -2.74 8.15 12.98
CA TYR A 257 -1.67 8.79 13.73
C TYR A 257 -0.40 7.97 13.58
N ASP A 258 0.67 8.64 13.16
CA ASP A 258 2.02 8.09 13.10
C ASP A 258 2.90 8.77 14.15
N ASP A 259 3.64 7.96 14.90
CA ASP A 259 4.72 8.37 15.80
C ASP A 259 6.03 7.85 15.24
N SER A 260 6.88 8.76 14.78
CA SER A 260 8.15 8.43 14.15
C SER A 260 9.33 9.08 14.85
N GLU A 261 10.35 8.29 15.19
CA GLU A 261 11.60 8.78 15.74
C GLU A 261 12.33 9.77 14.82
N LEU A 262 12.02 9.72 13.51
CA LEU A 262 12.71 10.52 12.51
C LEU A 262 11.99 11.83 12.18
N TYR A 263 10.67 11.80 11.95
CA TYR A 263 9.91 12.97 11.50
C TYR A 263 8.80 13.42 12.45
N GLY A 264 8.72 12.78 13.64
CA GLY A 264 7.76 13.14 14.70
C GLY A 264 6.33 12.67 14.41
N ASP A 265 5.38 13.38 14.98
CA ASP A 265 3.98 13.01 15.03
C ASP A 265 3.22 13.49 13.79
N VAL A 266 2.42 12.60 13.19
CA VAL A 266 1.55 12.94 12.06
C VAL A 266 0.16 12.44 12.29
N VAL A 267 -0.79 13.30 12.04
CA VAL A 267 -2.21 12.96 11.98
C VAL A 267 -2.66 13.01 10.53
N PHE A 268 -3.31 11.95 10.07
CA PHE A 268 -3.88 11.92 8.72
C PHE A 268 -5.35 11.54 8.74
N PHE A 269 -6.06 12.02 7.74
CA PHE A 269 -7.48 11.76 7.52
C PHE A 269 -7.68 11.22 6.10
N SER A 270 -8.55 10.22 5.95
CA SER A 270 -8.89 9.66 4.64
C SER A 270 -10.40 9.57 4.43
N LEU A 271 -10.82 9.67 3.16
CA LEU A 271 -12.19 9.50 2.71
C LEU A 271 -12.19 8.69 1.42
N TYR A 272 -12.91 7.55 1.43
CA TYR A 272 -13.07 6.68 0.29
C TYR A 272 -14.54 6.45 -0.05
N LEU A 273 -14.82 6.31 -1.32
CA LEU A 273 -16.11 5.91 -1.87
C LEU A 273 -15.92 4.60 -2.65
N TYR A 274 -16.74 3.60 -2.36
CA TYR A 274 -16.75 2.30 -3.03
C TYR A 274 -18.06 2.07 -3.77
N LEU A 275 -17.97 1.56 -4.99
CA LEU A 275 -19.08 1.16 -5.82
C LEU A 275 -18.97 -0.34 -6.11
N TYR A 276 -20.07 -1.05 -5.91
CA TYR A 276 -20.17 -2.49 -6.15
C TYR A 276 -21.15 -2.77 -7.26
N GLY A 277 -20.81 -3.74 -8.11
CA GLY A 277 -21.73 -4.29 -9.08
C GLY A 277 -21.76 -5.81 -8.97
N THR A 278 -22.94 -6.35 -9.03
CA THR A 278 -23.18 -7.79 -9.23
C THR A 278 -24.07 -7.91 -10.44
N ASP A 279 -23.81 -8.86 -11.32
CA ASP A 279 -24.76 -9.25 -12.36
C ASP A 279 -25.97 -9.96 -11.79
#